data_28b6788b3ca72799d67be0f38db69856
#
_entry.id   28b6788b3ca72799d67be0f38db69856
#
_cell.length_a   1.000
_cell.length_b   1.000
_cell.length_c   1.000
_cell.angle_alpha   90.00
_cell.angle_beta   90.00
_cell.angle_gamma   90.00
#
_symmetry.space_group_name_H-M   'P 1'
#
loop_
_entity.id
_entity.type
_entity.pdbx_description
1 polymer ?
#
loop_
_entity_poly.entity_id
_entity_poly.type
_entity_poly.pdbx_seq_one_letter_code
_entity_poly.pdbx_strand_id
1 'polypeptide(L)'
;FSIRPDYDLNIMKQGQDLYDVTSRVLLGMRDVLKEVLPDVVLVHGDTTTSTAVALAAFYQQIPVGHVEAGLRTYDIYSPWPEEMNRQMTGRITTYHFSPTSLSRQNLVNEGVKEDHILVTGNTVIDALYMVVDKIKEDKELDTELEGILKKSGYDVNRLNNGKKLVLITGHRRENFGEGFISMCRAIKALTEKYPAVDFVYPMHLNPNVRKAIHEVFGENLSNFGNIFFIEPLEYLSFVYLMEKSAIVLTDSGGIQE
;
A
#
# COMPACT_ATOMS: atom_id res chain seq x y z
N PHE A 1 13.94 -6.94 3.51
CA PHE A 1 13.80 -8.41 3.52
C PHE A 1 14.88 -9.14 2.73
N SER A 2 15.76 -8.44 1.99
CA SER A 2 16.86 -9.00 1.18
C SER A 2 16.43 -10.14 0.22
N ILE A 3 15.20 -10.06 -0.30
CA ILE A 3 14.65 -11.01 -1.26
C ILE A 3 15.23 -10.68 -2.64
N ARG A 4 15.77 -11.72 -3.32
CA ARG A 4 16.20 -11.61 -4.71
C ARG A 4 15.24 -12.42 -5.58
N PRO A 5 14.67 -11.82 -6.65
CA PRO A 5 13.83 -12.58 -7.59
C PRO A 5 14.69 -13.53 -8.41
N ASP A 6 14.17 -14.73 -8.71
CA ASP A 6 14.80 -15.66 -9.65
C ASP A 6 14.59 -15.20 -11.11
N TYR A 7 13.45 -14.53 -11.35
CA TYR A 7 13.09 -13.97 -12.66
C TYR A 7 12.66 -12.51 -12.50
N ASP A 8 13.26 -11.64 -13.30
CA ASP A 8 12.86 -10.23 -13.41
C ASP A 8 12.51 -9.93 -14.87
N LEU A 9 11.24 -9.66 -15.14
CA LEU A 9 10.77 -9.32 -16.48
C LEU A 9 11.16 -7.90 -16.91
N ASN A 10 11.63 -7.07 -15.99
CA ASN A 10 12.07 -5.68 -16.19
C ASN A 10 11.12 -4.87 -17.09
N ILE A 11 9.82 -4.96 -16.79
CA ILE A 11 8.76 -4.39 -17.63
C ILE A 11 8.55 -2.90 -17.47
N MET A 12 9.09 -2.29 -16.38
CA MET A 12 8.83 -0.90 -16.06
C MET A 12 9.46 0.05 -17.09
N LYS A 13 8.62 0.90 -17.69
CA LYS A 13 9.04 1.94 -18.65
C LYS A 13 8.30 3.23 -18.37
N GLN A 14 8.97 4.36 -18.62
CA GLN A 14 8.34 5.66 -18.48
C GLN A 14 7.18 5.80 -19.49
N GLY A 15 6.03 6.28 -19.01
CA GLY A 15 4.86 6.54 -19.86
C GLY A 15 4.06 5.30 -20.26
N GLN A 16 4.35 4.12 -19.65
CA GLN A 16 3.55 2.91 -19.91
C GLN A 16 2.13 3.03 -19.40
N ASP A 17 1.19 2.42 -20.10
CA ASP A 17 -0.21 2.29 -19.70
C ASP A 17 -0.58 0.86 -19.25
N LEU A 18 -1.86 0.64 -18.93
CA LEU A 18 -2.32 -0.68 -18.50
C LEU A 18 -2.23 -1.75 -19.59
N TYR A 19 -2.34 -1.38 -20.86
CA TYR A 19 -2.16 -2.29 -21.99
C TYR A 19 -0.72 -2.77 -22.09
N ASP A 20 0.23 -1.85 -21.89
CA ASP A 20 1.66 -2.16 -21.86
C ASP A 20 2.00 -3.14 -20.74
N VAL A 21 1.53 -2.86 -19.52
CA VAL A 21 1.76 -3.72 -18.34
C VAL A 21 1.16 -5.10 -18.59
N THR A 22 -0.12 -5.17 -18.94
CA THR A 22 -0.84 -6.43 -19.15
C THR A 22 -0.17 -7.29 -20.20
N SER A 23 0.12 -6.72 -21.38
CA SER A 23 0.71 -7.47 -22.48
C SER A 23 2.13 -7.97 -22.19
N ARG A 24 2.97 -7.13 -21.58
CA ARG A 24 4.36 -7.49 -21.25
C ARG A 24 4.42 -8.56 -20.17
N VAL A 25 3.61 -8.44 -19.11
CA VAL A 25 3.53 -9.47 -18.07
C VAL A 25 3.02 -10.78 -18.64
N LEU A 26 1.93 -10.76 -19.41
CA LEU A 26 1.34 -11.97 -19.99
C LEU A 26 2.34 -12.71 -20.89
N LEU A 27 3.03 -11.99 -21.77
CA LEU A 27 4.02 -12.58 -22.69
C LEU A 27 5.28 -13.05 -21.94
N GLY A 28 5.80 -12.26 -21.00
CA GLY A 28 6.98 -12.65 -20.22
C GLY A 28 6.71 -13.87 -19.34
N MET A 29 5.57 -13.90 -18.66
CA MET A 29 5.17 -15.04 -17.82
C MET A 29 4.95 -16.32 -18.61
N ARG A 30 4.53 -16.24 -19.87
CA ARG A 30 4.42 -17.42 -20.75
C ARG A 30 5.72 -18.22 -20.79
N ASP A 31 6.83 -17.54 -20.91
CA ASP A 31 8.13 -18.18 -21.08
C ASP A 31 8.69 -18.67 -19.74
N VAL A 32 8.53 -17.88 -18.66
CA VAL A 32 8.89 -18.28 -17.30
C VAL A 32 8.12 -19.54 -16.86
N LEU A 33 6.80 -19.57 -17.07
CA LEU A 33 5.97 -20.71 -16.67
C LEU A 33 6.28 -21.98 -17.46
N LYS A 34 6.70 -21.86 -18.73
CA LYS A 34 7.16 -23.00 -19.54
C LYS A 34 8.48 -23.57 -19.05
N GLU A 35 9.35 -22.73 -18.52
CA GLU A 35 10.65 -23.14 -17.99
C GLU A 35 10.51 -23.75 -16.60
N VAL A 36 9.76 -23.08 -15.70
CA VAL A 36 9.64 -23.48 -14.29
C VAL A 36 8.70 -24.66 -14.07
N LEU A 37 7.61 -24.74 -14.86
CA LEU A 37 6.55 -25.75 -14.74
C LEU A 37 6.04 -25.91 -13.29
N PRO A 38 5.59 -24.83 -12.61
CA PRO A 38 5.19 -24.89 -11.23
C PRO A 38 3.87 -25.66 -11.06
N ASP A 39 3.70 -26.32 -9.91
CA ASP A 39 2.44 -27.00 -9.54
C ASP A 39 1.31 -26.01 -9.23
N VAL A 40 1.66 -24.81 -8.78
CA VAL A 40 0.74 -23.71 -8.45
C VAL A 40 1.43 -22.37 -8.62
N VAL A 41 0.67 -21.36 -9.07
CA VAL A 41 1.13 -19.96 -9.12
C VAL A 41 0.40 -19.17 -8.04
N LEU A 42 1.13 -18.49 -7.16
CA LEU A 42 0.55 -17.58 -6.18
C LEU A 42 0.58 -16.14 -6.73
N VAL A 43 -0.56 -15.48 -6.69
CA VAL A 43 -0.69 -14.04 -6.97
C VAL A 43 -1.22 -13.33 -5.73
N HIS A 44 -0.84 -12.06 -5.54
CA HIS A 44 -1.22 -11.29 -4.37
C HIS A 44 -1.93 -10.00 -4.76
N GLY A 45 -3.05 -9.72 -4.08
CA GLY A 45 -3.80 -8.47 -4.22
C GLY A 45 -4.47 -8.31 -5.59
N ASP A 46 -4.57 -7.06 -6.03
CA ASP A 46 -5.48 -6.62 -7.08
C ASP A 46 -4.80 -5.84 -8.23
N THR A 47 -3.48 -5.91 -8.30
CA THR A 47 -2.74 -5.21 -9.36
C THR A 47 -3.00 -5.83 -10.73
N THR A 48 -2.82 -5.03 -11.77
CA THR A 48 -2.83 -5.51 -13.17
C THR A 48 -1.82 -6.63 -13.38
N THR A 49 -0.67 -6.58 -12.69
CA THR A 49 0.35 -7.64 -12.72
C THR A 49 -0.22 -8.95 -12.18
N SER A 50 -0.88 -8.94 -11.03
CA SER A 50 -1.48 -10.15 -10.42
C SER A 50 -2.50 -10.79 -11.36
N THR A 51 -3.36 -9.99 -11.98
CA THR A 51 -4.36 -10.47 -12.94
C THR A 51 -3.72 -11.05 -14.19
N ALA A 52 -2.72 -10.39 -14.77
CA ALA A 52 -2.03 -10.86 -15.98
C ALA A 52 -1.24 -12.15 -15.71
N VAL A 53 -0.62 -12.30 -14.53
CA VAL A 53 0.06 -13.54 -14.11
C VAL A 53 -0.95 -14.67 -13.92
N ALA A 54 -2.08 -14.42 -13.26
CA ALA A 54 -3.15 -15.42 -13.11
C ALA A 54 -3.68 -15.90 -14.46
N LEU A 55 -3.87 -14.98 -15.41
CA LEU A 55 -4.30 -15.32 -16.76
C LEU A 55 -3.23 -16.13 -17.53
N ALA A 56 -1.95 -15.81 -17.38
CA ALA A 56 -0.85 -16.56 -17.99
C ALA A 56 -0.80 -18.02 -17.46
N ALA A 57 -0.97 -18.19 -16.13
CA ALA A 57 -1.03 -19.50 -15.49
C ALA A 57 -2.24 -20.30 -15.99
N PHE A 58 -3.40 -19.68 -16.07
CA PHE A 58 -4.63 -20.31 -16.58
C PHE A 58 -4.45 -20.84 -18.02
N TYR A 59 -3.79 -20.08 -18.91
CA TYR A 59 -3.53 -20.52 -20.29
C TYR A 59 -2.62 -21.73 -20.37
N GLN A 60 -1.83 -22.00 -19.36
CA GLN A 60 -1.00 -23.20 -19.25
C GLN A 60 -1.61 -24.27 -18.35
N GLN A 61 -2.86 -24.09 -17.91
CA GLN A 61 -3.60 -25.02 -17.05
C GLN A 61 -2.92 -25.24 -15.68
N ILE A 62 -2.19 -24.22 -15.21
CA ILE A 62 -1.55 -24.23 -13.90
C ILE A 62 -2.52 -23.63 -12.88
N PRO A 63 -2.81 -24.33 -11.75
CA PRO A 63 -3.65 -23.80 -10.69
C PRO A 63 -3.14 -22.48 -10.14
N VAL A 64 -4.06 -21.56 -9.79
CA VAL A 64 -3.75 -20.26 -9.21
C VAL A 64 -4.23 -20.21 -7.76
N GLY A 65 -3.36 -19.77 -6.86
CA GLY A 65 -3.69 -19.34 -5.51
C GLY A 65 -3.70 -17.82 -5.42
N HIS A 66 -4.77 -17.23 -4.90
CA HIS A 66 -4.91 -15.78 -4.75
C HIS A 66 -4.84 -15.40 -3.28
N VAL A 67 -3.79 -14.69 -2.89
CA VAL A 67 -3.60 -14.12 -1.56
C VAL A 67 -4.29 -12.75 -1.53
N GLU A 68 -5.00 -12.45 -0.44
CA GLU A 68 -5.88 -11.27 -0.29
C GLU A 68 -7.14 -11.35 -1.18
N ALA A 69 -7.69 -12.55 -1.29
CA ALA A 69 -8.84 -12.84 -2.14
C ALA A 69 -10.17 -12.39 -1.51
N GLY A 70 -11.08 -11.89 -2.35
CA GLY A 70 -12.48 -11.66 -1.96
C GLY A 70 -12.80 -10.25 -1.45
N LEU A 71 -11.88 -9.32 -1.49
CA LEU A 71 -12.18 -7.89 -1.29
C LEU A 71 -13.09 -7.40 -2.43
N ARG A 72 -14.17 -6.67 -2.11
CA ARG A 72 -15.14 -6.16 -3.09
C ARG A 72 -15.67 -4.80 -2.69
N THR A 73 -15.78 -3.94 -3.70
CA THR A 73 -16.59 -2.71 -3.64
C THR A 73 -17.88 -2.86 -4.45
N TYR A 74 -17.92 -3.82 -5.38
CA TYR A 74 -18.98 -4.03 -6.37
C TYR A 74 -19.18 -2.88 -7.37
N ASP A 75 -18.29 -1.89 -7.37
CA ASP A 75 -18.20 -0.85 -8.39
C ASP A 75 -16.91 -1.05 -9.19
N ILE A 76 -17.00 -1.60 -10.40
CA ILE A 76 -15.87 -1.95 -11.27
C ILE A 76 -14.96 -0.77 -11.64
N TYR A 77 -15.43 0.46 -11.38
CA TYR A 77 -14.70 1.70 -11.61
C TYR A 77 -14.16 2.34 -10.31
N SER A 78 -14.42 1.71 -9.14
CA SER A 78 -13.97 2.27 -7.85
C SER A 78 -13.58 1.18 -6.83
N PRO A 79 -12.28 1.03 -6.54
CA PRO A 79 -11.10 1.62 -7.18
C PRO A 79 -10.90 1.07 -8.60
N TRP A 80 -10.34 1.87 -9.47
CA TRP A 80 -10.07 1.47 -10.85
C TRP A 80 -8.55 1.42 -11.12
N PRO A 81 -8.02 0.32 -11.70
CA PRO A 81 -8.67 -0.89 -12.23
C PRO A 81 -8.83 -2.04 -11.22
N GLU A 82 -8.56 -1.80 -9.93
CA GLU A 82 -8.35 -2.82 -8.90
C GLU A 82 -9.60 -3.70 -8.70
N GLU A 83 -10.80 -3.13 -8.63
CA GLU A 83 -12.01 -3.92 -8.39
C GLU A 83 -12.27 -4.93 -9.52
N MET A 84 -12.06 -4.52 -10.78
CA MET A 84 -12.21 -5.44 -11.91
C MET A 84 -11.11 -6.51 -11.92
N ASN A 85 -9.89 -6.14 -11.54
CA ASN A 85 -8.79 -7.10 -11.36
C ASN A 85 -9.13 -8.17 -10.32
N ARG A 86 -9.70 -7.78 -9.18
CA ARG A 86 -10.17 -8.71 -8.12
C ARG A 86 -11.18 -9.71 -8.67
N GLN A 87 -12.17 -9.24 -9.42
CA GLN A 87 -13.22 -10.08 -9.99
C GLN A 87 -12.67 -11.04 -11.04
N MET A 88 -11.83 -10.57 -11.97
CA MET A 88 -11.22 -11.41 -13.01
C MET A 88 -10.29 -12.45 -12.38
N THR A 89 -9.41 -12.06 -11.47
CA THR A 89 -8.52 -12.97 -10.76
C THR A 89 -9.31 -14.02 -9.98
N GLY A 90 -10.37 -13.61 -9.27
CA GLY A 90 -11.23 -14.52 -8.52
C GLY A 90 -11.88 -15.59 -9.38
N ARG A 91 -12.21 -15.31 -10.64
CA ARG A 91 -12.78 -16.31 -11.58
C ARG A 91 -11.77 -17.34 -12.08
N ILE A 92 -10.49 -16.96 -12.14
CA ILE A 92 -9.40 -17.82 -12.61
C ILE A 92 -8.85 -18.67 -11.45
N THR A 93 -8.92 -18.19 -10.23
CA THR A 93 -8.31 -18.76 -9.03
C THR A 93 -8.90 -20.09 -8.63
N THR A 94 -8.02 -21.04 -8.28
CA THR A 94 -8.37 -22.32 -7.70
C THR A 94 -8.42 -22.27 -6.18
N TYR A 95 -7.45 -21.62 -5.53
CA TYR A 95 -7.31 -21.54 -4.08
C TYR A 95 -7.37 -20.09 -3.62
N HIS A 96 -8.36 -19.74 -2.79
CA HIS A 96 -8.58 -18.37 -2.32
C HIS A 96 -8.14 -18.22 -0.87
N PHE A 97 -7.17 -17.36 -0.61
CA PHE A 97 -6.71 -17.00 0.73
C PHE A 97 -7.30 -15.65 1.11
N SER A 98 -8.41 -15.66 1.82
CA SER A 98 -9.18 -14.47 2.17
C SER A 98 -8.67 -13.81 3.44
N PRO A 99 -8.55 -12.46 3.49
CA PRO A 99 -8.10 -11.79 4.70
C PRO A 99 -9.13 -11.81 5.82
N THR A 100 -10.44 -11.86 5.49
CA THR A 100 -11.53 -11.80 6.47
C THR A 100 -12.66 -12.75 6.13
N SER A 101 -13.54 -13.00 7.11
CA SER A 101 -14.79 -13.74 6.89
C SER A 101 -15.74 -13.03 5.92
N LEU A 102 -15.71 -11.69 5.86
CA LEU A 102 -16.48 -10.91 4.89
C LEU A 102 -15.96 -11.16 3.46
N SER A 103 -14.65 -11.15 3.27
CA SER A 103 -14.02 -11.45 1.97
C SER A 103 -14.35 -12.87 1.51
N ARG A 104 -14.32 -13.84 2.44
CA ARG A 104 -14.79 -15.22 2.17
C ARG A 104 -16.25 -15.21 1.71
N GLN A 105 -17.13 -14.50 2.43
CA GLN A 105 -18.56 -14.45 2.09
C GLN A 105 -18.81 -13.85 0.70
N ASN A 106 -18.04 -12.83 0.31
CA ASN A 106 -18.12 -12.26 -1.04
C ASN A 106 -17.86 -13.33 -2.12
N LEU A 107 -16.82 -14.16 -1.94
CA LEU A 107 -16.48 -15.23 -2.87
C LEU A 107 -17.58 -16.32 -2.91
N VAL A 108 -18.13 -16.69 -1.76
CA VAL A 108 -19.26 -17.65 -1.70
C VAL A 108 -20.46 -17.12 -2.46
N ASN A 109 -20.79 -15.84 -2.28
CA ASN A 109 -21.90 -15.16 -2.99
C ASN A 109 -21.68 -15.14 -4.52
N GLU A 110 -20.42 -15.14 -4.96
CA GLU A 110 -20.04 -15.23 -6.37
C GLU A 110 -19.97 -16.67 -6.90
N GLY A 111 -20.29 -17.67 -6.08
CA GLY A 111 -20.37 -19.06 -6.45
C GLY A 111 -19.05 -19.83 -6.36
N VAL A 112 -18.04 -19.29 -5.66
CA VAL A 112 -16.83 -20.03 -5.33
C VAL A 112 -17.16 -21.09 -4.28
N LYS A 113 -16.67 -22.33 -4.47
CA LYS A 113 -16.87 -23.43 -3.52
C LYS A 113 -16.18 -23.14 -2.20
N GLU A 114 -16.84 -23.42 -1.10
CA GLU A 114 -16.34 -23.11 0.24
C GLU A 114 -15.02 -23.83 0.60
N ASP A 115 -14.82 -25.04 0.10
CA ASP A 115 -13.61 -25.84 0.28
C ASP A 115 -12.39 -25.30 -0.49
N HIS A 116 -12.59 -24.35 -1.39
CA HIS A 116 -11.55 -23.62 -2.11
C HIS A 116 -11.16 -22.29 -1.43
N ILE A 117 -11.82 -21.95 -0.31
CA ILE A 117 -11.61 -20.67 0.38
C ILE A 117 -11.09 -20.90 1.79
N LEU A 118 -9.92 -20.33 2.08
CA LEU A 118 -9.31 -20.34 3.42
C LEU A 118 -9.21 -18.89 3.93
N VAL A 119 -9.72 -18.65 5.15
CA VAL A 119 -9.51 -17.35 5.83
C VAL A 119 -8.16 -17.40 6.53
N THR A 120 -7.21 -16.60 6.04
CA THR A 120 -5.81 -16.59 6.48
C THR A 120 -5.40 -15.35 7.26
N GLY A 121 -6.26 -14.32 7.33
CA GLY A 121 -5.85 -13.00 7.76
C GLY A 121 -5.17 -12.21 6.64
N ASN A 122 -4.73 -11.00 6.97
CA ASN A 122 -4.04 -10.12 6.04
C ASN A 122 -2.52 -10.23 6.24
N THR A 123 -1.80 -10.74 5.24
CA THR A 123 -0.34 -10.94 5.27
C THR A 123 0.45 -9.64 5.41
N VAL A 124 -0.17 -8.48 5.10
CA VAL A 124 0.44 -7.16 5.32
C VAL A 124 0.69 -6.90 6.81
N ILE A 125 -0.22 -7.38 7.67
CA ILE A 125 -0.07 -7.25 9.13
C ILE A 125 1.14 -8.07 9.63
N ASP A 126 1.29 -9.31 9.14
CA ASP A 126 2.43 -10.16 9.51
C ASP A 126 3.75 -9.51 9.06
N ALA A 127 3.80 -8.98 7.81
CA ALA A 127 4.96 -8.28 7.30
C ALA A 127 5.29 -7.02 8.13
N LEU A 128 4.26 -6.28 8.57
CA LEU A 128 4.42 -5.11 9.45
C LEU A 128 5.05 -5.51 10.78
N TYR A 129 4.54 -6.56 11.44
CA TYR A 129 5.10 -7.05 12.70
C TYR A 129 6.55 -7.54 12.54
N MET A 130 6.86 -8.26 11.48
CA MET A 130 8.25 -8.68 11.19
C MET A 130 9.21 -7.50 11.11
N VAL A 131 8.78 -6.37 10.53
CA VAL A 131 9.59 -5.15 10.45
C VAL A 131 9.72 -4.49 11.81
N VAL A 132 8.62 -4.37 12.55
CA VAL A 132 8.62 -3.79 13.91
C VAL A 132 9.55 -4.58 14.84
N ASP A 133 9.45 -5.91 14.82
CA ASP A 133 10.30 -6.77 15.64
C ASP A 133 11.78 -6.64 15.24
N LYS A 134 12.08 -6.65 13.94
CA LYS A 134 13.43 -6.42 13.44
C LYS A 134 14.01 -5.09 13.93
N ILE A 135 13.24 -4.01 13.92
CA ILE A 135 13.68 -2.70 14.39
C ILE A 135 13.93 -2.73 15.91
N LYS A 136 13.06 -3.37 16.68
CA LYS A 136 13.20 -3.47 18.14
C LYS A 136 14.41 -4.30 18.59
N GLU A 137 14.78 -5.32 17.81
CA GLU A 137 15.91 -6.20 18.11
C GLU A 137 17.25 -5.59 17.69
N ASP A 138 17.26 -4.67 16.72
CA ASP A 138 18.47 -4.09 16.14
C ASP A 138 18.60 -2.59 16.49
N LYS A 139 19.40 -2.29 17.52
CA LYS A 139 19.63 -0.91 17.99
C LYS A 139 20.40 -0.05 16.98
N GLU A 140 21.21 -0.66 16.12
CA GLU A 140 21.94 0.09 15.09
C GLU A 140 20.94 0.55 14.02
N LEU A 141 20.04 -0.34 13.60
CA LEU A 141 18.96 -0.02 12.69
C LEU A 141 18.01 1.05 13.27
N ASP A 142 17.64 0.95 14.56
CA ASP A 142 16.80 1.96 15.23
C ASP A 142 17.45 3.35 15.15
N THR A 143 18.74 3.45 15.49
CA THR A 143 19.51 4.71 15.40
C THR A 143 19.65 5.22 13.96
N GLU A 144 19.85 4.31 12.99
CA GLU A 144 19.92 4.66 11.57
C GLU A 144 18.59 5.27 11.10
N LEU A 145 17.45 4.65 11.45
CA LEU A 145 16.12 5.13 11.10
C LEU A 145 15.79 6.49 11.71
N GLU A 146 16.19 6.73 12.97
CA GLU A 146 16.12 8.07 13.57
C GLU A 146 16.90 9.10 12.76
N GLY A 147 18.11 8.75 12.34
CA GLY A 147 18.95 9.60 11.51
C GLY A 147 18.34 9.91 10.13
N ILE A 148 17.71 8.92 9.52
CA ILE A 148 16.99 9.07 8.24
C ILE A 148 15.81 10.04 8.41
N LEU A 149 14.98 9.86 9.42
CA LEU A 149 13.83 10.72 9.68
C LEU A 149 14.25 12.18 9.97
N LYS A 150 15.31 12.34 10.76
CA LYS A 150 15.87 13.66 11.04
C LYS A 150 16.36 14.38 9.79
N LYS A 151 17.03 13.66 8.88
CA LYS A 151 17.46 14.18 7.58
C LYS A 151 16.28 14.51 6.67
N SER A 152 15.19 13.74 6.77
CA SER A 152 13.95 13.98 6.01
C SER A 152 13.14 15.17 6.53
N GLY A 153 13.47 15.71 7.71
CA GLY A 153 12.84 16.91 8.28
C GLY A 153 12.04 16.70 9.56
N TYR A 154 12.05 15.49 10.16
CA TYR A 154 11.39 15.24 11.44
C TYR A 154 12.32 14.56 12.44
N ASP A 155 12.56 15.21 13.58
CA ASP A 155 13.34 14.65 14.68
C ASP A 155 12.44 13.91 15.67
N VAL A 156 12.47 12.58 15.66
CA VAL A 156 11.64 11.73 16.54
C VAL A 156 11.94 11.93 18.03
N ASN A 157 13.11 12.49 18.39
CA ASN A 157 13.44 12.80 19.78
C ASN A 157 12.51 13.87 20.39
N ARG A 158 11.73 14.58 19.57
CA ARG A 158 10.65 15.45 20.04
C ARG A 158 9.60 14.71 20.86
N LEU A 159 9.41 13.40 20.62
CA LEU A 159 8.46 12.54 21.34
C LEU A 159 8.92 12.21 22.76
N ASN A 160 10.23 12.30 23.05
CA ASN A 160 10.80 12.03 24.38
C ASN A 160 10.27 12.99 25.46
N ASN A 161 9.70 14.14 25.06
CA ASN A 161 9.07 15.11 25.96
C ASN A 161 7.56 14.88 26.17
N GLY A 162 7.06 13.69 25.88
CA GLY A 162 5.65 13.32 26.03
C GLY A 162 4.72 13.84 24.92
N LYS A 163 5.26 14.41 23.85
CA LYS A 163 4.47 14.77 22.66
C LYS A 163 3.90 13.53 22.01
N LYS A 164 2.71 13.67 21.43
CA LYS A 164 2.10 12.63 20.60
C LYS A 164 2.36 12.94 19.13
N LEU A 165 2.46 11.89 18.33
CA LEU A 165 2.62 11.96 16.89
C LEU A 165 1.33 11.55 16.19
N VAL A 166 0.92 12.31 15.19
CA VAL A 166 -0.08 11.94 14.19
C VAL A 166 0.62 11.79 12.84
N LEU A 167 0.60 10.58 12.29
CA LEU A 167 1.08 10.29 10.94
C LEU A 167 -0.05 10.54 9.93
N ILE A 168 0.26 11.23 8.83
CA ILE A 168 -0.70 11.52 7.76
C ILE A 168 -0.25 10.85 6.47
N THR A 169 -1.14 10.09 5.79
CA THR A 169 -0.79 9.33 4.58
C THR A 169 -1.77 9.55 3.41
N GLY A 170 -2.54 10.64 3.44
CA GLY A 170 -3.54 10.92 2.41
C GLY A 170 -2.93 11.30 1.04
N HIS A 171 -3.32 10.59 -0.04
CA HIS A 171 -2.87 10.89 -1.42
C HIS A 171 -3.72 10.24 -2.51
N ARG A 172 -4.90 9.69 -2.21
CA ARG A 172 -5.72 8.99 -3.20
C ARG A 172 -6.25 9.91 -4.29
N ARG A 173 -6.18 9.44 -5.55
CA ARG A 173 -6.58 10.22 -6.75
C ARG A 173 -8.06 10.58 -6.74
N GLU A 174 -8.89 9.73 -6.17
CA GLU A 174 -10.35 9.92 -6.03
C GLU A 174 -10.68 11.18 -5.23
N ASN A 175 -9.78 11.59 -4.33
CA ASN A 175 -9.95 12.77 -3.48
C ASN A 175 -9.39 14.06 -4.10
N PHE A 176 -8.73 14.00 -5.27
CA PHE A 176 -8.11 15.18 -5.85
C PHE A 176 -9.13 16.29 -6.17
N GLY A 177 -8.71 17.55 -6.08
CA GLY A 177 -9.57 18.73 -6.19
C GLY A 177 -10.06 19.20 -4.83
N GLU A 178 -11.32 19.64 -4.74
CA GLU A 178 -11.90 20.23 -3.53
C GLU A 178 -11.88 19.29 -2.31
N GLY A 179 -12.03 17.99 -2.51
CA GLY A 179 -11.96 17.00 -1.42
C GLY A 179 -10.61 17.01 -0.72
N PHE A 180 -9.52 16.99 -1.49
CA PHE A 180 -8.17 17.01 -0.96
C PHE A 180 -7.81 18.36 -0.30
N ILE A 181 -8.27 19.48 -0.88
CA ILE A 181 -8.13 20.82 -0.29
C ILE A 181 -8.89 20.89 1.04
N SER A 182 -10.09 20.33 1.11
CA SER A 182 -10.87 20.27 2.37
C SER A 182 -10.16 19.45 3.43
N MET A 183 -9.55 18.32 3.06
CA MET A 183 -8.71 17.52 3.97
C MET A 183 -7.50 18.34 4.47
N CYS A 184 -6.80 19.05 3.60
CA CYS A 184 -5.69 19.91 3.99
C CYS A 184 -6.12 21.03 4.94
N ARG A 185 -7.28 21.64 4.71
CA ARG A 185 -7.86 22.65 5.62
C ARG A 185 -8.19 22.06 7.00
N ALA A 186 -8.76 20.84 7.04
CA ALA A 186 -9.04 20.14 8.29
C ALA A 186 -7.75 19.81 9.06
N ILE A 187 -6.71 19.32 8.36
CA ILE A 187 -5.39 19.08 8.97
C ILE A 187 -4.83 20.38 9.56
N LYS A 188 -4.89 21.49 8.83
CA LYS A 188 -4.43 22.81 9.32
C LYS A 188 -5.17 23.22 10.59
N ALA A 189 -6.50 23.12 10.61
CA ALA A 189 -7.30 23.40 11.79
C ALA A 189 -6.92 22.50 12.99
N LEU A 190 -6.61 21.21 12.75
CA LEU A 190 -6.14 20.31 13.80
C LEU A 190 -4.77 20.72 14.35
N THR A 191 -3.82 21.16 13.50
CA THR A 191 -2.52 21.64 13.99
C THR A 191 -2.62 22.87 14.86
N GLU A 192 -3.52 23.80 14.52
CA GLU A 192 -3.81 24.99 15.31
C GLU A 192 -4.48 24.64 16.65
N LYS A 193 -5.42 23.68 16.63
CA LYS A 193 -6.17 23.24 17.82
C LYS A 193 -5.31 22.44 18.81
N TYR A 194 -4.31 21.70 18.30
CA TYR A 194 -3.50 20.77 19.10
C TYR A 194 -1.99 21.09 18.99
N PRO A 195 -1.52 22.25 19.50
CA PRO A 195 -0.13 22.68 19.34
C PRO A 195 0.90 21.77 20.03
N ALA A 196 0.47 20.95 21.00
CA ALA A 196 1.31 19.97 21.69
C ALA A 196 1.45 18.63 20.97
N VAL A 197 0.74 18.44 19.85
CA VAL A 197 0.81 17.24 19.01
C VAL A 197 1.63 17.54 17.77
N ASP A 198 2.56 16.67 17.44
CA ASP A 198 3.30 16.74 16.18
C ASP A 198 2.54 16.00 15.07
N PHE A 199 2.41 16.60 13.92
CA PHE A 199 1.81 16.04 12.71
C PHE A 199 2.91 15.83 11.69
N VAL A 200 3.07 14.61 11.16
CA VAL A 200 4.07 14.32 10.14
C VAL A 200 3.38 13.80 8.89
N TYR A 201 3.70 14.44 7.78
CA TYR A 201 3.09 14.15 6.50
C TYR A 201 4.17 13.87 5.44
N PRO A 202 4.52 12.58 5.21
CA PRO A 202 5.30 12.18 4.05
C PRO A 202 4.53 12.51 2.77
N MET A 203 4.99 13.54 2.03
CA MET A 203 4.28 14.05 0.86
C MET A 203 4.51 13.18 -0.35
N HIS A 204 3.45 12.63 -0.93
CA HIS A 204 3.54 11.91 -2.19
C HIS A 204 4.10 12.82 -3.31
N LEU A 205 4.90 12.23 -4.23
CA LEU A 205 5.57 12.96 -5.31
C LEU A 205 4.60 13.55 -6.36
N ASN A 206 3.34 13.14 -6.36
CA ASN A 206 2.35 13.64 -7.30
C ASN A 206 2.16 15.15 -7.17
N PRO A 207 2.32 15.92 -8.27
CA PRO A 207 2.20 17.38 -8.26
C PRO A 207 0.85 17.89 -7.74
N ASN A 208 -0.24 17.14 -7.94
CA ASN A 208 -1.56 17.53 -7.46
C ASN A 208 -1.65 17.51 -5.93
N VAL A 209 -0.97 16.58 -5.28
CA VAL A 209 -0.86 16.51 -3.80
C VAL A 209 -0.08 17.72 -3.30
N ARG A 210 1.09 17.96 -3.86
CA ARG A 210 1.96 19.09 -3.44
C ARG A 210 1.30 20.43 -3.67
N LYS A 211 0.63 20.63 -4.83
CA LYS A 211 -0.08 21.86 -5.14
C LYS A 211 -1.18 22.18 -4.11
N ALA A 212 -2.01 21.21 -3.76
CA ALA A 212 -3.07 21.42 -2.78
C ALA A 212 -2.54 21.71 -1.37
N ILE A 213 -1.43 21.07 -0.98
CA ILE A 213 -0.74 21.39 0.29
C ILE A 213 -0.25 22.82 0.28
N HIS A 214 0.44 23.27 -0.78
CA HIS A 214 0.92 24.66 -0.90
C HIS A 214 -0.22 25.68 -0.94
N GLU A 215 -1.36 25.34 -1.56
CA GLU A 215 -2.53 26.21 -1.58
C GLU A 215 -3.07 26.51 -0.17
N VAL A 216 -3.06 25.52 0.73
CA VAL A 216 -3.62 25.65 2.08
C VAL A 216 -2.59 26.13 3.10
N PHE A 217 -1.35 25.64 3.01
CA PHE A 217 -0.29 25.92 3.98
C PHE A 217 0.69 27.02 3.53
N GLY A 218 0.61 27.44 2.26
CA GLY A 218 1.50 28.43 1.67
C GLY A 218 2.80 27.83 1.13
N GLU A 219 3.61 28.66 0.47
CA GLU A 219 4.84 28.20 -0.17
C GLU A 219 5.92 27.73 0.82
N ASN A 220 5.98 28.35 2.00
CA ASN A 220 6.95 27.99 3.02
C ASN A 220 6.35 27.03 4.06
N LEU A 221 6.49 25.74 3.83
CA LEU A 221 5.99 24.69 4.69
C LEU A 221 6.75 24.52 6.01
N SER A 222 7.92 25.15 6.16
CA SER A 222 8.72 25.09 7.40
C SER A 222 8.27 26.06 8.49
N ASN A 223 7.32 26.94 8.21
CA ASN A 223 6.83 27.95 9.16
C ASN A 223 5.94 27.43 10.27
N PHE A 224 5.60 26.13 10.25
CA PHE A 224 4.70 25.52 11.22
C PHE A 224 5.50 24.80 12.32
N GLY A 225 5.18 25.05 13.58
CA GLY A 225 5.94 24.51 14.72
C GLY A 225 5.63 23.04 15.05
N ASN A 226 4.54 22.51 14.54
CA ASN A 226 4.04 21.17 14.89
C ASN A 226 3.45 20.37 13.71
N ILE A 227 3.59 20.83 12.48
CA ILE A 227 3.37 20.01 11.28
C ILE A 227 4.67 19.98 10.45
N PHE A 228 5.02 18.80 10.00
CA PHE A 228 6.25 18.50 9.27
C PHE A 228 5.89 17.82 7.96
N PHE A 229 6.11 18.54 6.87
CA PHE A 229 6.00 18.01 5.53
C PHE A 229 7.36 17.47 5.14
N ILE A 230 7.45 16.15 4.96
CA ILE A 230 8.70 15.47 4.66
C ILE A 230 8.62 14.75 3.30
N GLU A 231 9.79 14.41 2.74
CA GLU A 231 9.82 13.60 1.52
C GLU A 231 9.31 12.18 1.79
N PRO A 232 8.84 11.47 0.74
CA PRO A 232 8.40 10.08 0.88
C PRO A 232 9.46 9.21 1.54
N LEU A 233 9.02 8.32 2.41
CA LEU A 233 9.90 7.41 3.17
C LEU A 233 9.95 6.03 2.50
N GLU A 234 11.10 5.40 2.59
CA GLU A 234 11.25 3.96 2.35
C GLU A 234 10.45 3.15 3.39
N TYR A 235 10.10 1.90 3.05
CA TYR A 235 9.19 1.08 3.86
C TYR A 235 9.63 0.96 5.33
N LEU A 236 10.91 0.69 5.61
CA LEU A 236 11.42 0.57 6.99
C LEU A 236 11.23 1.86 7.78
N SER A 237 11.58 3.01 7.21
CA SER A 237 11.45 4.32 7.86
C SER A 237 9.98 4.71 8.03
N PHE A 238 9.11 4.31 7.09
CA PHE A 238 7.68 4.55 7.18
C PHE A 238 7.05 3.72 8.32
N VAL A 239 7.38 2.43 8.42
CA VAL A 239 6.91 1.55 9.50
C VAL A 239 7.41 2.04 10.85
N TYR A 240 8.67 2.46 10.93
CA TYR A 240 9.24 3.06 12.14
C TYR A 240 8.44 4.28 12.61
N LEU A 241 8.14 5.20 11.70
CA LEU A 241 7.34 6.39 12.01
C LEU A 241 5.89 6.02 12.38
N MET A 242 5.32 5.02 11.75
CA MET A 242 3.97 4.50 12.05
C MET A 242 3.93 3.89 13.46
N GLU A 243 4.92 3.10 13.86
CA GLU A 243 5.03 2.50 15.21
C GLU A 243 5.10 3.57 16.30
N LYS A 244 5.81 4.68 16.06
CA LYS A 244 5.90 5.81 16.98
C LYS A 244 4.64 6.68 17.01
N SER A 245 3.71 6.51 16.06
CA SER A 245 2.52 7.35 15.99
C SER A 245 1.42 6.91 16.96
N ALA A 246 0.75 7.89 17.58
CA ALA A 246 -0.42 7.65 18.39
C ALA A 246 -1.69 7.46 17.54
N ILE A 247 -1.71 8.07 16.36
CA ILE A 247 -2.84 8.03 15.41
C ILE A 247 -2.27 8.09 13.99
N VAL A 248 -2.90 7.36 13.07
CA VAL A 248 -2.66 7.47 11.63
C VAL A 248 -3.92 8.06 10.98
N LEU A 249 -3.76 9.19 10.27
CA LEU A 249 -4.78 9.77 9.41
C LEU A 249 -4.51 9.33 7.98
N THR A 250 -5.40 8.53 7.41
CA THR A 250 -5.20 7.93 6.10
C THR A 250 -6.47 7.93 5.26
N ASP A 251 -6.33 8.01 3.95
CA ASP A 251 -7.36 7.68 2.96
C ASP A 251 -7.09 6.34 2.26
N SER A 252 -6.09 5.59 2.71
CA SER A 252 -5.71 4.29 2.16
C SER A 252 -6.47 3.14 2.83
N GLY A 253 -7.19 2.31 2.05
CA GLY A 253 -7.82 1.08 2.54
C GLY A 253 -6.78 0.12 3.14
N GLY A 254 -5.65 -0.10 2.48
CA GLY A 254 -4.62 -1.04 2.96
C GLY A 254 -3.90 -0.62 4.26
N ILE A 255 -4.06 0.62 4.72
CA ILE A 255 -3.57 1.05 6.04
C ILE A 255 -4.66 0.90 7.11
N GLN A 256 -5.93 0.84 6.71
CA GLN A 256 -7.07 0.68 7.62
C GLN A 256 -7.35 -0.80 7.93
N GLU A 257 -6.97 -1.70 7.06
CA GLU A 257 -7.16 -3.16 7.18
C GLU A 257 -5.97 -3.83 7.87
#